data_1fb45fcb7d843bd2fa1b3abb97ea75f2
#
_entry.id   1fb45fcb7d843bd2fa1b3abb97ea75f2
#
_cell.length_a   1.000
_cell.length_b   1.000
_cell.length_c   1.000
_cell.angle_alpha   90.00
_cell.angle_beta   90.00
_cell.angle_gamma   90.00
#
_symmetry.space_group_name_H-M   'P 1'
#
loop_
_entity.id
_entity.type
_entity.pdbx_description
1 polymer ?
#
loop_
_entity_poly.entity_id
_entity_poly.type
_entity_poly.pdbx_seq_one_letter_code
_entity_poly.pdbx_strand_id
1 'polypeptide(L)'
;LCLLAVSCGKKEKEDPNVVELNFGHFPNVTHVQGLVAHHFSRQGKGWFEERLKEATGKDVRINWYVYNAGPSAMEAVFARSIELAYVGPSPAINAFVRSRGEDIRMIAGAVEGGAALVVPKDSSLKEPADFRGKVIATPQLGNTQDVSARAWFSRGGLHVTQRGGDVTILPT
;
A
#
# COMPACT_ATOMS: atom_id res chain seq x y z
N LEU A 1 -26.73 -25.69 -24.93
CA LEU A 1 -26.27 -24.50 -25.67
C LEU A 1 -26.37 -23.30 -24.75
N CYS A 2 -25.26 -22.95 -24.06
CA CYS A 2 -25.18 -21.72 -23.23
C CYS A 2 -24.74 -20.58 -24.13
N LEU A 3 -25.62 -19.60 -24.36
CA LEU A 3 -25.28 -18.31 -24.95
C LEU A 3 -24.60 -17.45 -23.87
N LEU A 4 -23.29 -17.24 -23.99
CA LEU A 4 -22.57 -16.20 -23.27
C LEU A 4 -22.83 -14.87 -23.97
N ALA A 5 -23.71 -14.04 -23.42
CA ALA A 5 -23.86 -12.66 -23.83
C ALA A 5 -22.65 -11.89 -23.34
N VAL A 6 -21.70 -11.62 -24.24
CA VAL A 6 -20.62 -10.65 -24.00
C VAL A 6 -21.26 -9.26 -24.06
N SER A 7 -21.51 -8.67 -22.89
CA SER A 7 -21.89 -7.26 -22.77
C SER A 7 -20.66 -6.42 -23.13
N CYS A 8 -20.59 -5.95 -24.37
CA CYS A 8 -19.71 -4.86 -24.77
C CYS A 8 -20.19 -3.59 -24.06
N GLY A 9 -19.68 -3.30 -22.86
CA GLY A 9 -19.80 -1.98 -22.29
C GLY A 9 -19.16 -0.97 -23.24
N LYS A 10 -19.95 -0.02 -23.74
CA LYS A 10 -19.43 1.14 -24.47
C LYS A 10 -18.42 1.81 -23.54
N LYS A 11 -17.12 1.81 -23.90
CA LYS A 11 -16.17 2.77 -23.33
C LYS A 11 -16.76 4.15 -23.63
N GLU A 12 -17.12 4.89 -22.58
CA GLU A 12 -17.39 6.33 -22.73
C GLU A 12 -16.16 6.94 -23.42
N LYS A 13 -16.42 7.81 -24.39
CA LYS A 13 -15.32 8.52 -25.06
C LYS A 13 -14.61 9.35 -24.00
N GLU A 14 -13.34 9.07 -23.79
CA GLU A 14 -12.48 9.87 -22.92
C GLU A 14 -12.53 11.32 -23.39
N ASP A 15 -12.91 12.25 -22.53
CA ASP A 15 -12.88 13.67 -22.82
C ASP A 15 -11.40 14.10 -22.87
N PRO A 16 -10.89 14.60 -24.00
CA PRO A 16 -9.48 14.98 -24.13
C PRO A 16 -9.06 16.11 -23.17
N ASN A 17 -10.03 16.82 -22.60
CA ASN A 17 -9.78 17.89 -21.62
C ASN A 17 -9.77 17.39 -20.17
N VAL A 18 -10.10 16.11 -19.91
CA VAL A 18 -10.11 15.52 -18.60
C VAL A 18 -8.94 14.55 -18.47
N VAL A 19 -8.12 14.71 -17.43
CA VAL A 19 -7.10 13.75 -17.02
C VAL A 19 -7.68 12.87 -15.93
N GLU A 20 -7.76 11.57 -16.18
CA GLU A 20 -8.13 10.59 -15.15
C GLU A 20 -6.88 9.99 -14.53
N LEU A 21 -6.85 9.95 -13.20
CA LEU A 21 -5.78 9.33 -12.41
C LEU A 21 -6.38 8.31 -11.44
N ASN A 22 -5.81 7.12 -11.41
CA ASN A 22 -6.17 6.07 -10.48
C ASN A 22 -5.16 6.06 -9.34
N PHE A 23 -5.63 6.33 -8.10
CA PHE A 23 -4.77 6.55 -6.95
C PHE A 23 -5.10 5.59 -5.81
N GLY A 24 -4.10 4.82 -5.39
CA GLY A 24 -4.21 3.83 -4.32
C GLY A 24 -3.78 4.34 -2.95
N HIS A 25 -4.50 3.95 -1.90
CA HIS A 25 -4.09 4.15 -0.51
C HIS A 25 -4.57 3.02 0.39
N PHE A 26 -4.12 2.99 1.65
CA PHE A 26 -4.59 2.02 2.65
C PHE A 26 -5.48 2.71 3.69
N PRO A 27 -6.44 2.00 4.29
CA PRO A 27 -7.35 2.56 5.28
C PRO A 27 -6.72 2.60 6.67
N ASN A 28 -5.55 3.22 6.82
CA ASN A 28 -4.85 3.34 8.09
C ASN A 28 -4.21 4.73 8.27
N VAL A 29 -3.86 5.06 9.51
CA VAL A 29 -3.40 6.40 9.90
C VAL A 29 -2.08 6.81 9.24
N THR A 30 -1.24 5.88 8.82
CA THR A 30 0.01 6.19 8.09
C THR A 30 -0.24 6.68 6.67
N HIS A 31 -1.47 6.53 6.18
CA HIS A 31 -1.94 7.03 4.89
C HIS A 31 -2.94 8.20 5.06
N VAL A 32 -2.84 8.96 6.16
CA VAL A 32 -3.79 10.03 6.48
C VAL A 32 -3.94 11.06 5.36
N GLN A 33 -2.89 11.38 4.64
CA GLN A 33 -2.93 12.30 3.50
C GLN A 33 -3.85 11.76 2.40
N GLY A 34 -3.72 10.48 2.06
CA GLY A 34 -4.59 9.80 1.08
C GLY A 34 -6.03 9.67 1.57
N LEU A 35 -6.23 9.37 2.86
CA LEU A 35 -7.57 9.29 3.45
C LEU A 35 -8.30 10.63 3.40
N VAL A 36 -7.63 11.70 3.78
CA VAL A 36 -8.18 13.06 3.78
C VAL A 36 -8.45 13.53 2.36
N ALA A 37 -7.51 13.32 1.44
CA ALA A 37 -7.67 13.68 0.03
C ALA A 37 -8.85 12.93 -0.61
N HIS A 38 -8.95 11.62 -0.40
CA HIS A 38 -10.07 10.81 -0.88
C HIS A 38 -11.41 11.29 -0.29
N HIS A 39 -11.45 11.62 1.00
CA HIS A 39 -12.65 12.16 1.63
C HIS A 39 -13.12 13.47 0.98
N PHE A 40 -12.23 14.43 0.75
CA PHE A 40 -12.56 15.69 0.10
C PHE A 40 -12.90 15.53 -1.39
N SER A 41 -12.20 14.67 -2.10
CA SER A 41 -12.50 14.34 -3.50
C SER A 41 -13.96 13.85 -3.64
N ARG A 42 -14.41 12.95 -2.75
CA ARG A 42 -15.81 12.48 -2.72
C ARG A 42 -16.84 13.58 -2.44
N GLN A 43 -16.44 14.69 -1.85
CA GLN A 43 -17.31 15.86 -1.59
C GLN A 43 -17.24 16.91 -2.72
N GLY A 44 -16.53 16.65 -3.79
CA GLY A 44 -16.28 17.63 -4.87
C GLY A 44 -15.36 18.79 -4.44
N LYS A 45 -14.51 18.55 -3.42
CA LYS A 45 -13.54 19.50 -2.84
C LYS A 45 -12.14 18.93 -2.88
N GLY A 46 -11.79 18.24 -3.96
CA GLY A 46 -10.53 17.54 -4.10
C GLY A 46 -9.34 18.48 -4.23
N TRP A 47 -8.49 18.51 -3.21
CA TRP A 47 -7.29 19.37 -3.20
C TRP A 47 -6.30 18.98 -4.31
N PHE A 48 -6.09 17.71 -4.57
CA PHE A 48 -5.20 17.26 -5.65
C PHE A 48 -5.78 17.62 -7.02
N GLU A 49 -7.07 17.44 -7.21
CA GLU A 49 -7.78 17.78 -8.44
C GLU A 49 -7.64 19.27 -8.75
N GLU A 50 -7.84 20.13 -7.75
CA GLU A 50 -7.68 21.59 -7.88
C GLU A 50 -6.25 21.98 -8.26
N ARG A 51 -5.23 21.45 -7.52
CA ARG A 51 -3.82 21.77 -7.75
C ARG A 51 -3.31 21.27 -9.09
N LEU A 52 -3.73 20.07 -9.47
CA LEU A 52 -3.36 19.52 -10.79
C LEU A 52 -4.03 20.29 -11.92
N LYS A 53 -5.27 20.72 -11.74
CA LYS A 53 -5.95 21.61 -12.71
C LYS A 53 -5.21 22.95 -12.85
N GLU A 54 -4.83 23.59 -11.75
CA GLU A 54 -4.03 24.82 -11.77
C GLU A 54 -2.71 24.64 -12.54
N ALA A 55 -2.03 23.51 -12.30
CA ALA A 55 -0.73 23.22 -12.90
C ALA A 55 -0.79 22.82 -14.39
N THR A 56 -1.86 22.15 -14.82
CA THR A 56 -1.96 21.56 -16.16
C THR A 56 -2.91 22.27 -17.09
N GLY A 57 -3.80 23.11 -16.55
CA GLY A 57 -4.90 23.75 -17.30
C GLY A 57 -6.02 22.78 -17.71
N LYS A 58 -5.99 21.51 -17.26
CA LYS A 58 -6.96 20.47 -17.58
C LYS A 58 -7.81 20.11 -16.38
N ASP A 59 -9.05 19.71 -16.62
CA ASP A 59 -9.84 19.10 -15.57
C ASP A 59 -9.22 17.76 -15.15
N VAL A 60 -9.19 17.50 -13.84
CA VAL A 60 -8.60 16.27 -13.28
C VAL A 60 -9.66 15.53 -12.49
N ARG A 61 -9.75 14.24 -12.71
CA ARG A 61 -10.58 13.32 -11.93
C ARG A 61 -9.68 12.27 -11.28
N ILE A 62 -9.80 12.08 -9.98
CA ILE A 62 -9.08 11.02 -9.26
C ILE A 62 -10.03 9.91 -8.87
N ASN A 63 -9.75 8.72 -9.38
CA ASN A 63 -10.42 7.49 -8.98
C ASN A 63 -9.61 6.88 -7.83
N TRP A 64 -10.20 6.85 -6.63
CA TRP A 64 -9.53 6.37 -5.44
C TRP A 64 -9.76 4.87 -5.21
N TYR A 65 -8.67 4.14 -4.97
CA TYR A 65 -8.68 2.71 -4.70
C TYR A 65 -8.10 2.41 -3.32
N VAL A 66 -8.75 1.51 -2.59
CA VAL A 66 -8.34 1.11 -1.24
C VAL A 66 -7.73 -0.29 -1.29
N TYR A 67 -6.50 -0.41 -0.78
CA TYR A 67 -5.77 -1.67 -0.69
C TYR A 67 -5.51 -2.03 0.77
N ASN A 68 -5.39 -3.30 1.07
CA ASN A 68 -5.08 -3.77 2.43
C ASN A 68 -3.61 -3.59 2.78
N ALA A 69 -2.70 -3.74 1.80
CA ALA A 69 -1.26 -3.62 2.02
C ALA A 69 -0.48 -3.35 0.72
N GLY A 70 0.82 -3.08 0.88
CA GLY A 70 1.72 -2.67 -0.21
C GLY A 70 1.87 -3.65 -1.36
N PRO A 71 2.08 -4.95 -1.12
CA PRO A 71 2.21 -5.91 -2.22
C PRO A 71 1.01 -5.89 -3.18
N SER A 72 -0.24 -5.86 -2.66
CA SER A 72 -1.43 -5.79 -3.52
C SER A 72 -1.55 -4.48 -4.30
N ALA A 73 -1.12 -3.35 -3.72
CA ALA A 73 -1.06 -2.09 -4.46
C ALA A 73 -0.01 -2.12 -5.57
N MET A 74 1.16 -2.75 -5.33
CA MET A 74 2.20 -2.89 -6.36
C MET A 74 1.78 -3.83 -7.50
N GLU A 75 1.03 -4.88 -7.23
CA GLU A 75 0.45 -5.71 -8.31
C GLU A 75 -0.54 -4.90 -9.17
N ALA A 76 -1.31 -3.98 -8.58
CA ALA A 76 -2.19 -3.08 -9.33
C ALA A 76 -1.39 -2.07 -10.20
N VAL A 77 -0.22 -1.58 -9.72
CA VAL A 77 0.70 -0.76 -10.52
C VAL A 77 1.24 -1.56 -11.71
N PHE A 78 1.71 -2.78 -11.49
CA PHE A 78 2.20 -3.64 -12.57
C PHE A 78 1.11 -3.99 -13.60
N ALA A 79 -0.12 -4.16 -13.13
CA ALA A 79 -1.29 -4.36 -14.00
C ALA A 79 -1.73 -3.06 -14.72
N ARG A 80 -1.08 -1.93 -14.46
CA ARG A 80 -1.46 -0.60 -14.95
C ARG A 80 -2.91 -0.22 -14.62
N SER A 81 -3.39 -0.71 -13.48
CA SER A 81 -4.73 -0.39 -12.96
C SER A 81 -4.74 0.87 -12.09
N ILE A 82 -3.59 1.28 -11.59
CA ILE A 82 -3.38 2.55 -10.88
C ILE A 82 -2.05 3.17 -11.30
N GLU A 83 -2.01 4.50 -11.36
CA GLU A 83 -0.81 5.28 -11.69
C GLU A 83 -0.07 5.75 -10.44
N LEU A 84 -0.80 5.99 -9.36
CA LEU A 84 -0.26 6.54 -8.12
C LEU A 84 -0.66 5.67 -6.92
N ALA A 85 0.23 5.54 -5.95
CA ALA A 85 -0.09 4.88 -4.69
C ALA A 85 0.71 5.44 -3.51
N TYR A 86 0.04 5.59 -2.39
CA TYR A 86 0.74 5.60 -1.10
C TYR A 86 1.15 4.17 -0.78
N VAL A 87 2.41 3.95 -0.45
CA VAL A 87 2.94 2.61 -0.19
C VAL A 87 4.14 2.67 0.75
N GLY A 88 4.34 1.62 1.52
CA GLY A 88 5.52 1.49 2.36
C GLY A 88 6.80 1.22 1.55
N PRO A 89 7.99 1.51 2.11
CA PRO A 89 9.25 1.40 1.39
C PRO A 89 9.57 -0.03 0.92
N SER A 90 9.28 -1.05 1.72
CA SER A 90 9.63 -2.44 1.34
C SER A 90 8.93 -2.93 0.08
N PRO A 91 7.59 -2.78 -0.08
CA PRO A 91 6.92 -3.10 -1.33
C PRO A 91 7.40 -2.25 -2.51
N ALA A 92 7.65 -0.94 -2.30
CA ALA A 92 8.13 -0.05 -3.35
C ALA A 92 9.53 -0.46 -3.84
N ILE A 93 10.46 -0.73 -2.94
CA ILE A 93 11.82 -1.20 -3.29
C ILE A 93 11.75 -2.54 -4.03
N ASN A 94 10.93 -3.48 -3.55
CA ASN A 94 10.78 -4.78 -4.21
C ASN A 94 10.23 -4.61 -5.64
N ALA A 95 9.19 -3.78 -5.82
CA ALA A 95 8.63 -3.50 -7.13
C ALA A 95 9.67 -2.82 -8.06
N PHE A 96 10.45 -1.87 -7.53
CA PHE A 96 11.53 -1.22 -8.29
C PHE A 96 12.58 -2.24 -8.77
N VAL A 97 13.01 -3.14 -7.89
CA VAL A 97 13.99 -4.17 -8.24
C VAL A 97 13.42 -5.16 -9.27
N ARG A 98 12.18 -5.64 -9.07
CA ARG A 98 11.52 -6.56 -10.00
C ARG A 98 11.34 -5.99 -11.41
N SER A 99 11.03 -4.71 -11.51
CA SER A 99 10.89 -4.01 -12.79
C SER A 99 12.21 -3.46 -13.35
N ARG A 100 13.34 -3.75 -12.72
CA ARG A 100 14.66 -3.16 -13.08
C ARG A 100 14.62 -1.62 -13.12
N GLY A 101 13.77 -1.03 -12.28
CA GLY A 101 13.60 0.40 -12.20
C GLY A 101 12.74 1.03 -13.30
N GLU A 102 12.02 0.25 -14.10
CA GLU A 102 11.25 0.76 -15.23
C GLU A 102 9.82 1.18 -14.83
N ASP A 103 9.11 0.37 -14.02
CA ASP A 103 7.68 0.56 -13.79
C ASP A 103 7.34 1.48 -12.62
N ILE A 104 8.30 1.82 -11.76
CA ILE A 104 8.03 2.54 -10.52
C ILE A 104 9.01 3.69 -10.28
N ARG A 105 8.48 4.79 -9.71
CA ARG A 105 9.28 5.92 -9.21
C ARG A 105 8.70 6.40 -7.89
N MET A 106 9.58 6.68 -6.93
CA MET A 106 9.21 7.42 -5.73
C MET A 106 9.26 8.91 -6.05
N ILE A 107 8.12 9.58 -5.95
CA ILE A 107 7.98 11.01 -6.30
C ILE A 107 7.97 11.91 -5.07
N ALA A 108 7.57 11.40 -3.90
CA ALA A 108 7.55 12.15 -2.65
C ALA A 108 7.57 11.21 -1.44
N GLY A 109 8.09 11.70 -0.31
CA GLY A 109 7.85 11.11 1.01
C GLY A 109 6.47 11.54 1.52
N ALA A 110 5.77 10.63 2.22
CA ALA A 110 4.44 10.90 2.76
C ALA A 110 4.41 10.94 4.30
N VAL A 111 5.11 10.03 4.95
CA VAL A 111 5.13 9.92 6.41
C VAL A 111 6.48 9.38 6.88
N GLU A 112 6.90 9.80 8.05
CA GLU A 112 8.08 9.30 8.75
C GLU A 112 7.65 8.50 10.00
N GLY A 113 8.32 7.39 10.31
CA GLY A 113 7.93 6.46 11.37
C GLY A 113 6.71 5.61 10.98
N GLY A 114 5.82 5.36 11.92
CA GLY A 114 4.51 4.73 11.65
C GLY A 114 4.47 3.22 11.67
N ALA A 115 5.55 2.52 12.00
CA ALA A 115 5.54 1.09 12.28
C ALA A 115 5.92 0.83 13.74
N ALA A 116 5.12 0.03 14.43
CA ALA A 116 5.36 -0.38 15.80
C ALA A 116 4.94 -1.85 16.02
N LEU A 117 5.69 -2.55 16.87
CA LEU A 117 5.27 -3.83 17.41
C LEU A 117 4.40 -3.56 18.65
N VAL A 118 3.13 -3.92 18.54
CA VAL A 118 2.16 -3.67 19.61
C VAL A 118 2.01 -4.92 20.47
N VAL A 119 2.07 -4.74 21.77
CA VAL A 119 1.87 -5.79 22.78
C VAL A 119 0.82 -5.32 23.81
N PRO A 120 0.19 -6.22 24.57
CA PRO A 120 -0.71 -5.84 25.67
C PRO A 120 -0.02 -4.86 26.65
N LYS A 121 -0.80 -3.96 27.26
CA LYS A 121 -0.29 -2.90 28.14
C LYS A 121 0.59 -3.43 29.27
N ASP A 122 0.21 -4.57 29.84
CA ASP A 122 0.91 -5.18 30.99
C ASP A 122 1.90 -6.26 30.55
N SER A 123 2.31 -6.25 29.28
CA SER A 123 3.26 -7.21 28.74
C SER A 123 4.68 -6.90 29.21
N SER A 124 5.43 -7.94 29.56
CA SER A 124 6.86 -7.88 29.86
C SER A 124 7.75 -7.95 28.60
N LEU A 125 7.14 -8.17 27.41
CA LEU A 125 7.88 -8.33 26.15
C LEU A 125 8.51 -7.01 25.72
N LYS A 126 9.83 -6.94 25.61
CA LYS A 126 10.60 -5.75 25.24
C LYS A 126 11.67 -6.04 24.20
N GLU A 127 12.39 -7.12 24.37
CA GLU A 127 13.53 -7.51 23.55
C GLU A 127 13.18 -8.69 22.64
N PRO A 128 13.86 -8.90 21.52
CA PRO A 128 13.58 -10.02 20.62
C PRO A 128 13.49 -11.38 21.32
N ALA A 129 14.37 -11.63 22.29
CA ALA A 129 14.43 -12.90 23.02
C ALA A 129 13.14 -13.23 23.78
N ASP A 130 12.40 -12.21 24.23
CA ASP A 130 11.14 -12.38 24.97
C ASP A 130 10.03 -12.96 24.10
N PHE A 131 10.17 -12.84 22.80
CA PHE A 131 9.17 -13.31 21.83
C PHE A 131 9.38 -14.77 21.39
N ARG A 132 10.32 -15.47 21.99
CA ARG A 132 10.55 -16.89 21.66
C ARG A 132 9.26 -17.70 21.85
N GLY A 133 8.87 -18.49 20.85
CA GLY A 133 7.62 -19.25 20.83
C GLY A 133 6.35 -18.41 20.57
N LYS A 134 6.47 -17.10 20.32
CA LYS A 134 5.31 -16.24 20.05
C LYS A 134 4.95 -16.22 18.57
N VAL A 135 3.70 -15.85 18.31
CA VAL A 135 3.14 -15.61 16.98
C VAL A 135 2.87 -14.12 16.83
N ILE A 136 3.38 -13.53 15.75
CA ILE A 136 3.26 -12.12 15.42
C ILE A 136 2.44 -11.99 14.13
N ALA A 137 1.39 -11.19 14.18
CA ALA A 137 0.59 -10.87 13.00
C ALA A 137 1.19 -9.67 12.24
N THR A 138 1.18 -9.75 10.91
CA THR A 138 1.54 -8.64 10.01
C THR A 138 0.48 -8.52 8.91
N PRO A 139 0.24 -7.32 8.34
CA PRO A 139 -0.84 -7.11 7.37
C PRO A 139 -0.75 -7.94 6.09
N GLN A 140 0.46 -8.21 5.62
CA GLN A 140 0.68 -9.03 4.42
C GLN A 140 2.15 -9.44 4.32
N LEU A 141 2.42 -10.62 3.76
CA LEU A 141 3.78 -11.09 3.50
C LEU A 141 4.53 -10.09 2.60
N GLY A 142 5.74 -9.70 3.02
CA GLY A 142 6.59 -8.77 2.27
C GLY A 142 6.20 -7.31 2.38
N ASN A 143 5.19 -6.94 3.17
CA ASN A 143 4.93 -5.54 3.48
C ASN A 143 6.01 -4.97 4.43
N THR A 144 5.98 -3.67 4.68
CA THR A 144 7.00 -2.99 5.49
C THR A 144 7.07 -3.57 6.90
N GLN A 145 5.94 -3.85 7.54
CA GLN A 145 5.86 -4.38 8.89
C GLN A 145 6.39 -5.82 8.96
N ASP A 146 6.05 -6.66 7.99
CA ASP A 146 6.55 -8.03 7.90
C ASP A 146 8.09 -8.08 7.77
N VAL A 147 8.64 -7.30 6.85
CA VAL A 147 10.09 -7.20 6.63
C VAL A 147 10.80 -6.63 7.86
N SER A 148 10.25 -5.58 8.47
CA SER A 148 10.83 -4.96 9.68
C SER A 148 10.82 -5.90 10.87
N ALA A 149 9.71 -6.61 11.09
CA ALA A 149 9.60 -7.58 12.18
C ALA A 149 10.61 -8.73 12.01
N ARG A 150 10.70 -9.31 10.81
CA ARG A 150 11.68 -10.36 10.50
C ARG A 150 13.11 -9.88 10.74
N ALA A 151 13.44 -8.68 10.28
CA ALA A 151 14.77 -8.10 10.46
C ALA A 151 15.09 -7.85 11.94
N TRP A 152 14.13 -7.38 12.73
CA TRP A 152 14.34 -7.12 14.17
C TRP A 152 14.57 -8.40 14.95
N PHE A 153 13.75 -9.42 14.76
CA PHE A 153 13.90 -10.70 15.43
C PHE A 153 15.19 -11.42 14.99
N SER A 154 15.52 -11.41 13.69
CA SER A 154 16.75 -12.05 13.20
C SER A 154 18.01 -11.37 13.73
N ARG A 155 18.04 -10.04 13.85
CA ARG A 155 19.14 -9.31 14.51
C ARG A 155 19.26 -9.66 15.99
N GLY A 156 18.16 -10.00 16.65
CA GLY A 156 18.13 -10.53 18.00
C GLY A 156 18.51 -12.01 18.12
N GLY A 157 19.00 -12.62 17.05
CA GLY A 157 19.47 -14.01 17.06
C GLY A 157 18.36 -15.06 17.03
N LEU A 158 17.14 -14.68 16.64
CA LEU A 158 16.02 -15.61 16.55
C LEU A 158 15.82 -16.11 15.11
N HIS A 159 15.50 -17.38 14.96
CA HIS A 159 15.11 -17.98 13.70
C HIS A 159 13.63 -17.70 13.43
N VAL A 160 13.35 -16.91 12.42
CA VAL A 160 12.01 -16.41 12.07
C VAL A 160 11.45 -17.15 10.87
N THR A 161 10.26 -17.72 11.00
CA THR A 161 9.59 -18.47 9.93
C THR A 161 8.10 -18.12 9.87
N GLN A 162 7.40 -18.67 8.86
CA GLN A 162 5.93 -18.67 8.83
C GLN A 162 5.32 -19.85 9.58
N ARG A 163 6.09 -20.92 9.80
CA ARG A 163 5.66 -22.10 10.55
C ARG A 163 6.86 -22.68 11.28
N GLY A 164 6.78 -22.74 12.62
CA GLY A 164 7.90 -23.18 13.43
C GLY A 164 8.99 -22.12 13.60
N GLY A 165 10.21 -22.50 13.98
CA GLY A 165 11.28 -21.57 14.34
C GLY A 165 11.14 -21.00 15.75
N ASP A 166 11.95 -19.99 16.08
CA ASP A 166 11.92 -19.34 17.38
C ASP A 166 10.74 -18.37 17.51
N VAL A 167 10.38 -17.70 16.41
CA VAL A 167 9.24 -16.79 16.30
C VAL A 167 8.50 -17.08 15.00
N THR A 168 7.19 -17.13 15.06
CA THR A 168 6.33 -17.30 13.90
C THR A 168 5.75 -15.93 13.48
N ILE A 169 5.91 -15.54 12.22
CA ILE A 169 5.26 -14.34 11.68
C ILE A 169 4.20 -14.77 10.66
N LEU A 170 2.95 -14.45 10.98
CA LEU A 170 1.79 -14.75 10.16
C LEU A 170 1.26 -13.48 9.50
N PRO A 171 1.30 -13.40 8.17
CA PRO A 171 0.52 -12.41 7.42
C PRO A 171 -0.97 -12.72 7.55
N THR A 172 -1.80 -11.71 7.78
CA THR A 172 -3.24 -11.83 8.01
C THR A 172 -4.04 -11.13 6.92
#